data_2354192724ebd5244a3ffab880d71344
#
_entry.id   2354192724ebd5244a3ffab880d71344
#
_cell.length_a   1.000
_cell.length_b   1.000
_cell.length_c   1.000
_cell.angle_alpha   90.00
_cell.angle_beta   90.00
_cell.angle_gamma   90.00
#
_symmetry.space_group_name_H-M   'P 1'
#
loop_
_entity.id
_entity.type
_entity.pdbx_description
1 polymer ?
#
loop_
_entity_poly.entity_id
_entity_poly.type
_entity_poly.pdbx_seq_one_letter_code
_entity_poly.pdbx_strand_id
1 'polypeptide(L)'
;MMIQCLQTMACEYAILAIMIYIGLRCFFQRNNQLIRRFSHFVVGIIIFQIINIPVRMIDAGLAHMSQITVFVLNSAFMIAETFVTYEWFVFFEHVQDSFLIKSKLVRLFGIVPLVLITVLSIASWWTHWLFYADDAGVYHRGTLFALQIVLPYTYVVVTLVSAVAYSITRKEKRSAVIMAIALIPALICSVLQVIAGGSYILAGLTLSAIFVYMELCMEDIRKVEKLAMLEKSKRELEEALDMANKANSAKTVFLNSMSHDIRTPMNAIIGFTDLLGENLGDEKKARDYIGKIKSSSDYLLSLINNVLEMARIESGRSDLDERDISVEKSLDAVYWIFEAQMKEKHIDFIWDVNVKHNNIKCDVVKLKEILMNIINNAYKYSLPGDSVAVRIEEIPCDRDGYARIQTTVRDTGIGMSEEFLEHIFEDFTRAQTSTESGQFGTGLGMAIVKKIVDLMGGTIDVQSKQGIGTTFTVTLEHKIAEIAVENREVVKSTEDYSFRGKRILLVEDNDLNAEIAQTILAGTGMTVDRACDGIQCVDVLKGSEPGYYDMVLMDIQMPNMDGYEATRIIRQFEDKRLSEIPIIAMTANAFAEDRKQAFDAGMNGHIAKPINAENLKMTLAGIL
;
A
#
# COMPACT_ATOMS: atom_id res chain seq x y z
N MET A 1 -44.30 -34.86 50.08
CA MET A 1 -44.51 -33.47 50.47
C MET A 1 -43.19 -32.83 50.97
N MET A 2 -42.54 -33.35 52.03
CA MET A 2 -41.30 -32.79 52.60
C MET A 2 -40.09 -32.71 51.59
N ILE A 3 -39.86 -33.74 50.76
CA ILE A 3 -38.79 -33.76 49.74
C ILE A 3 -39.05 -32.72 48.64
N GLN A 4 -40.28 -32.57 48.16
CA GLN A 4 -40.67 -31.55 47.19
C GLN A 4 -40.49 -30.14 47.74
N CYS A 5 -40.85 -29.94 49.00
CA CYS A 5 -40.66 -28.66 49.68
C CYS A 5 -39.16 -28.32 49.82
N LEU A 6 -38.31 -29.27 50.22
CA LEU A 6 -36.87 -29.09 50.30
C LEU A 6 -36.24 -28.81 48.93
N GLN A 7 -36.70 -29.47 47.86
CA GLN A 7 -36.23 -29.16 46.49
C GLN A 7 -36.64 -27.75 46.04
N THR A 8 -37.88 -27.32 46.35
CA THR A 8 -38.32 -25.95 46.03
C THR A 8 -37.49 -24.92 46.79
N MET A 9 -37.20 -25.14 48.06
CA MET A 9 -36.37 -24.25 48.88
C MET A 9 -34.92 -24.20 48.38
N ALA A 10 -34.33 -25.31 47.93
CA ALA A 10 -33.01 -25.34 47.35
C ALA A 10 -32.91 -24.47 46.08
N CYS A 11 -33.97 -24.49 45.25
CA CYS A 11 -34.05 -23.59 44.07
C CYS A 11 -34.10 -22.11 44.48
N GLU A 12 -34.90 -21.77 45.52
CA GLU A 12 -35.04 -20.41 46.02
C GLU A 12 -33.69 -19.87 46.57
N TYR A 13 -32.94 -20.68 47.33
CA TYR A 13 -31.60 -20.30 47.79
C TYR A 13 -30.59 -20.15 46.64
N ALA A 14 -30.65 -21.01 45.61
CA ALA A 14 -29.78 -20.88 44.43
C ALA A 14 -30.09 -19.58 43.67
N ILE A 15 -31.35 -19.24 43.49
CA ILE A 15 -31.79 -17.98 42.88
C ILE A 15 -31.26 -16.78 43.69
N LEU A 16 -31.40 -16.82 45.00
CA LEU A 16 -30.90 -15.75 45.89
C LEU A 16 -29.37 -15.56 45.74
N ALA A 17 -28.64 -16.66 45.73
CA ALA A 17 -27.18 -16.61 45.55
C ALA A 17 -26.75 -15.99 44.20
N ILE A 18 -27.45 -16.37 43.11
CA ILE A 18 -27.22 -15.79 41.77
C ILE A 18 -27.51 -14.29 41.77
N MET A 19 -28.62 -13.88 42.38
CA MET A 19 -29.00 -12.47 42.44
C MET A 19 -28.02 -11.63 43.28
N ILE A 20 -27.56 -12.17 44.40
CA ILE A 20 -26.49 -11.50 45.19
C ILE A 20 -25.22 -11.32 44.36
N TYR A 21 -24.80 -12.35 43.63
CA TYR A 21 -23.61 -12.24 42.75
C TYR A 21 -23.81 -11.17 41.69
N ILE A 22 -24.94 -11.15 40.98
CA ILE A 22 -25.23 -10.11 39.97
C ILE A 22 -25.28 -8.74 40.62
N GLY A 23 -25.95 -8.60 41.78
CA GLY A 23 -26.02 -7.34 42.51
C GLY A 23 -24.67 -6.78 42.91
N LEU A 24 -23.76 -7.62 43.41
CA LEU A 24 -22.38 -7.23 43.74
C LEU A 24 -21.63 -6.77 42.49
N ARG A 25 -21.72 -7.49 41.38
CA ARG A 25 -21.10 -7.10 40.12
C ARG A 25 -21.61 -5.74 39.63
N CYS A 26 -22.92 -5.53 39.64
CA CYS A 26 -23.49 -4.23 39.26
C CYS A 26 -23.10 -3.09 40.22
N PHE A 27 -22.92 -3.39 41.50
CA PHE A 27 -22.46 -2.39 42.48
C PHE A 27 -21.08 -1.86 42.17
N PHE A 28 -20.14 -2.71 41.73
CA PHE A 28 -18.78 -2.29 41.33
C PHE A 28 -18.73 -1.55 39.99
N GLN A 29 -19.76 -1.67 39.14
CA GLN A 29 -19.83 -1.02 37.82
C GLN A 29 -20.74 0.23 37.81
N ARG A 30 -20.90 0.94 38.91
CA ARG A 30 -21.87 2.04 39.11
C ARG A 30 -21.76 3.25 38.19
N ASN A 31 -20.69 3.38 37.39
CA ASN A 31 -20.48 4.54 36.50
C ASN A 31 -21.48 4.63 35.33
N ASN A 32 -22.19 3.56 35.01
CA ASN A 32 -23.23 3.54 33.99
C ASN A 32 -24.61 3.72 34.64
N GLN A 33 -25.37 4.73 34.19
CA GLN A 33 -26.71 5.02 34.72
C GLN A 33 -27.68 3.81 34.56
N LEU A 34 -27.54 3.08 33.47
CA LEU A 34 -28.36 1.90 33.20
C LEU A 34 -28.04 0.76 34.17
N ILE A 35 -26.77 0.49 34.42
CA ILE A 35 -26.31 -0.52 35.39
C ILE A 35 -26.79 -0.15 36.82
N ARG A 36 -26.74 1.13 37.15
CA ARG A 36 -27.25 1.62 38.44
C ARG A 36 -28.78 1.37 38.60
N ARG A 37 -29.58 1.56 37.56
CA ARG A 37 -31.00 1.26 37.56
C ARG A 37 -31.26 -0.23 37.64
N PHE A 38 -30.49 -1.02 36.88
CA PHE A 38 -30.55 -2.47 36.95
C PHE A 38 -30.23 -3.01 38.35
N SER A 39 -29.25 -2.39 39.05
CA SER A 39 -28.93 -2.80 40.41
C SER A 39 -30.06 -2.58 41.41
N HIS A 40 -30.90 -1.53 41.26
CA HIS A 40 -32.08 -1.33 42.11
C HIS A 40 -33.10 -2.47 41.92
N PHE A 41 -33.36 -2.85 40.67
CA PHE A 41 -34.21 -3.98 40.36
C PHE A 41 -33.70 -5.30 40.98
N VAL A 42 -32.37 -5.57 40.85
CA VAL A 42 -31.75 -6.77 41.45
C VAL A 42 -31.85 -6.75 42.98
N VAL A 43 -31.64 -5.59 43.61
CA VAL A 43 -31.82 -5.44 45.07
C VAL A 43 -33.25 -5.69 45.47
N GLY A 44 -34.23 -5.23 44.69
CA GLY A 44 -35.64 -5.54 44.89
C GLY A 44 -35.89 -7.04 44.88
N ILE A 45 -35.37 -7.80 43.91
CA ILE A 45 -35.48 -9.26 43.84
C ILE A 45 -34.87 -9.93 45.11
N ILE A 46 -33.70 -9.46 45.54
CA ILE A 46 -33.05 -10.00 46.75
C ILE A 46 -33.93 -9.80 47.99
N ILE A 47 -34.45 -8.58 48.18
CA ILE A 47 -35.35 -8.27 49.30
C ILE A 47 -36.61 -9.16 49.23
N PHE A 48 -37.23 -9.25 48.04
CA PHE A 48 -38.41 -10.10 47.87
C PHE A 48 -38.10 -11.55 48.21
N GLN A 49 -36.95 -12.07 47.76
CA GLN A 49 -36.56 -13.45 48.02
C GLN A 49 -36.35 -13.75 49.50
N ILE A 50 -35.74 -12.82 50.24
CA ILE A 50 -35.53 -12.93 51.68
C ILE A 50 -36.90 -13.02 52.41
N ILE A 51 -37.90 -12.26 51.97
CA ILE A 51 -39.25 -12.28 52.52
C ILE A 51 -40.03 -13.54 52.09
N ASN A 52 -39.88 -13.99 50.85
CA ASN A 52 -40.58 -15.14 50.30
C ASN A 52 -40.21 -16.45 51.00
N ILE A 53 -38.97 -16.66 51.39
CA ILE A 53 -38.49 -17.90 52.01
C ILE A 53 -39.31 -18.24 53.28
N PRO A 54 -39.42 -17.36 54.32
CA PRO A 54 -40.22 -17.67 55.49
C PRO A 54 -41.72 -17.84 55.18
N VAL A 55 -42.30 -17.10 54.26
CA VAL A 55 -43.70 -17.29 53.83
C VAL A 55 -43.90 -18.69 53.26
N ARG A 56 -43.00 -19.18 52.41
CA ARG A 56 -43.02 -20.54 51.87
C ARG A 56 -42.86 -21.62 52.94
N MET A 57 -42.05 -21.37 53.95
CA MET A 57 -41.92 -22.30 55.09
C MET A 57 -43.21 -22.44 55.86
N ILE A 58 -43.94 -21.33 56.07
CA ILE A 58 -45.26 -21.34 56.73
C ILE A 58 -46.31 -22.10 55.86
N ASP A 59 -46.40 -21.77 54.56
CA ASP A 59 -47.32 -22.42 53.61
C ASP A 59 -47.09 -23.93 53.53
N ALA A 60 -45.85 -24.37 53.67
CA ALA A 60 -45.47 -25.78 53.68
C ALA A 60 -45.72 -26.49 55.02
N GLY A 61 -46.16 -25.79 56.06
CA GLY A 61 -46.33 -26.35 57.38
C GLY A 61 -45.01 -26.67 58.13
N LEU A 62 -43.86 -26.11 57.65
CA LEU A 62 -42.57 -26.35 58.27
C LEU A 62 -42.27 -25.40 59.41
N ALA A 63 -43.02 -24.31 59.54
CA ALA A 63 -42.86 -23.32 60.60
C ALA A 63 -44.26 -22.92 61.11
N HIS A 64 -44.49 -23.00 62.41
CA HIS A 64 -45.67 -22.45 63.08
C HIS A 64 -45.32 -21.10 63.69
N MET A 65 -46.05 -20.08 63.28
CA MET A 65 -45.79 -18.70 63.72
C MET A 65 -47.05 -18.06 64.28
N SER A 66 -46.92 -17.02 65.09
CA SER A 66 -48.03 -16.28 65.61
C SER A 66 -48.84 -15.60 64.49
N GLN A 67 -50.14 -15.40 64.71
CA GLN A 67 -51.07 -14.68 63.82
C GLN A 67 -50.46 -13.37 63.31
N ILE A 68 -49.84 -12.56 64.22
CA ILE A 68 -49.19 -11.29 63.89
C ILE A 68 -48.05 -11.51 62.92
N THR A 69 -47.18 -12.52 63.15
CA THR A 69 -46.03 -12.81 62.32
C THR A 69 -46.44 -13.22 60.92
N VAL A 70 -47.44 -14.10 60.79
CA VAL A 70 -48.00 -14.53 59.51
C VAL A 70 -48.59 -13.34 58.74
N PHE A 71 -49.31 -12.46 59.45
CA PHE A 71 -49.90 -11.26 58.84
C PHE A 71 -48.77 -10.30 58.32
N VAL A 72 -47.78 -10.00 59.13
CA VAL A 72 -46.69 -9.11 58.78
C VAL A 72 -45.87 -9.65 57.58
N LEU A 73 -45.55 -10.94 57.61
CA LEU A 73 -44.80 -11.58 56.52
C LEU A 73 -45.58 -11.59 55.21
N ASN A 74 -46.89 -11.92 55.23
CA ASN A 74 -47.70 -11.90 53.98
C ASN A 74 -47.94 -10.46 53.50
N SER A 75 -48.13 -9.49 54.39
CA SER A 75 -48.18 -8.09 53.97
C SER A 75 -46.87 -7.62 53.32
N ALA A 76 -45.72 -7.94 53.94
CA ALA A 76 -44.42 -7.64 53.39
C ALA A 76 -44.17 -8.34 52.04
N PHE A 77 -44.59 -9.58 51.90
CA PHE A 77 -44.54 -10.35 50.63
C PHE A 77 -45.29 -9.66 49.50
N MET A 78 -46.56 -9.27 49.70
CA MET A 78 -47.39 -8.61 48.69
C MET A 78 -46.82 -7.25 48.27
N ILE A 79 -46.31 -6.47 49.24
CA ILE A 79 -45.67 -5.17 49.00
C ILE A 79 -44.37 -5.36 48.21
N ALA A 80 -43.52 -6.32 48.61
CA ALA A 80 -42.26 -6.61 47.97
C ALA A 80 -42.44 -7.14 46.53
N GLU A 81 -43.43 -8.00 46.28
CA GLU A 81 -43.81 -8.49 44.95
C GLU A 81 -44.16 -7.33 44.01
N THR A 82 -45.00 -6.42 44.46
CA THR A 82 -45.40 -5.25 43.69
C THR A 82 -44.25 -4.26 43.50
N PHE A 83 -43.40 -4.13 44.51
CA PHE A 83 -42.19 -3.28 44.41
C PHE A 83 -41.18 -3.78 43.38
N VAL A 84 -40.92 -5.09 43.33
CA VAL A 84 -40.02 -5.70 42.35
C VAL A 84 -40.53 -5.50 40.93
N THR A 85 -41.85 -5.71 40.71
CA THR A 85 -42.44 -5.49 39.38
C THR A 85 -42.48 -4.02 38.98
N TYR A 86 -42.58 -3.08 39.96
CA TYR A 86 -42.40 -1.66 39.72
C TYR A 86 -40.97 -1.30 39.33
N GLU A 87 -39.96 -1.80 40.06
CA GLU A 87 -38.54 -1.54 39.72
C GLU A 87 -38.18 -2.14 38.33
N TRP A 88 -38.74 -3.30 38.00
CA TRP A 88 -38.64 -3.91 36.68
C TRP A 88 -39.23 -3.02 35.59
N PHE A 89 -40.42 -2.48 35.76
CA PHE A 89 -41.07 -1.51 34.89
C PHE A 89 -40.18 -0.27 34.71
N VAL A 90 -39.75 0.33 35.81
CA VAL A 90 -38.89 1.52 35.79
C VAL A 90 -37.57 1.27 35.03
N PHE A 91 -36.95 0.13 35.22
CA PHE A 91 -35.74 -0.26 34.53
C PHE A 91 -35.96 -0.37 33.01
N PHE A 92 -36.95 -1.12 32.57
CA PHE A 92 -37.24 -1.29 31.15
C PHE A 92 -37.64 0.00 30.43
N GLU A 93 -38.44 0.85 31.09
CA GLU A 93 -38.77 2.17 30.54
C GLU A 93 -37.55 3.09 30.40
N HIS A 94 -36.55 2.93 31.27
CA HIS A 94 -35.24 3.63 31.10
C HIS A 94 -34.43 3.06 29.95
N VAL A 95 -34.40 1.75 29.77
CA VAL A 95 -33.71 1.13 28.63
C VAL A 95 -34.26 1.61 27.31
N GLN A 96 -35.58 1.82 27.23
CA GLN A 96 -36.27 2.29 26.03
C GLN A 96 -36.21 3.81 25.84
N ASP A 97 -35.68 4.58 26.82
CA ASP A 97 -35.79 6.06 26.85
C ASP A 97 -37.23 6.54 26.61
N SER A 98 -38.18 5.83 27.20
CA SER A 98 -39.62 5.96 26.99
C SER A 98 -40.16 7.31 27.48
N PHE A 99 -41.18 7.84 26.76
CA PHE A 99 -41.95 9.01 27.18
C PHE A 99 -42.57 8.81 28.57
N LEU A 100 -42.95 7.57 28.93
CA LEU A 100 -43.60 7.25 30.21
C LEU A 100 -42.74 7.65 31.40
N ILE A 101 -41.44 7.48 31.32
CA ILE A 101 -40.50 7.86 32.39
C ILE A 101 -40.12 9.33 32.40
N LYS A 102 -40.19 10.01 31.26
CA LYS A 102 -39.89 11.45 31.13
C LYS A 102 -41.00 12.31 31.74
N SER A 103 -42.24 11.85 31.71
CA SER A 103 -43.37 12.56 32.28
C SER A 103 -43.45 12.42 33.81
N LYS A 104 -43.45 13.53 34.55
CA LYS A 104 -43.61 13.53 36.02
C LYS A 104 -44.96 12.94 36.44
N LEU A 105 -46.05 13.22 35.70
CA LEU A 105 -47.38 12.70 35.95
C LEU A 105 -47.44 11.19 35.80
N VAL A 106 -46.90 10.63 34.72
CA VAL A 106 -46.91 9.19 34.46
C VAL A 106 -46.10 8.43 35.50
N ARG A 107 -44.98 8.98 35.97
CA ARG A 107 -44.21 8.40 37.09
C ARG A 107 -45.01 8.39 38.40
N LEU A 108 -45.79 9.43 38.67
CA LEU A 108 -46.65 9.49 39.82
C LEU A 108 -47.77 8.45 39.74
N PHE A 109 -48.44 8.30 38.59
CA PHE A 109 -49.44 7.26 38.36
C PHE A 109 -48.81 5.86 38.40
N GLY A 110 -47.57 5.69 37.99
CA GLY A 110 -46.83 4.44 38.09
C GLY A 110 -46.65 3.93 39.52
N ILE A 111 -46.73 4.78 40.55
CA ILE A 111 -46.61 4.39 41.95
C ILE A 111 -47.99 3.94 42.54
N VAL A 112 -49.08 4.28 41.89
CA VAL A 112 -50.44 4.00 42.41
C VAL A 112 -50.68 2.52 42.75
N PRO A 113 -50.36 1.52 41.89
CA PRO A 113 -50.54 0.11 42.25
C PRO A 113 -49.76 -0.29 43.51
N LEU A 114 -48.52 0.22 43.68
CA LEU A 114 -47.70 -0.06 44.86
C LEU A 114 -48.27 0.58 46.13
N VAL A 115 -48.77 1.79 46.06
CA VAL A 115 -49.41 2.48 47.20
C VAL A 115 -50.71 1.75 47.53
N LEU A 116 -51.51 1.38 46.54
CA LEU A 116 -52.78 0.71 46.72
C LEU A 116 -52.63 -0.66 47.41
N ILE A 117 -51.68 -1.51 46.93
CA ILE A 117 -51.43 -2.81 47.56
C ILE A 117 -50.94 -2.63 49.01
N THR A 118 -50.10 -1.62 49.27
CA THR A 118 -49.60 -1.33 50.61
C THR A 118 -50.73 -0.96 51.55
N VAL A 119 -51.60 -0.04 51.15
CA VAL A 119 -52.77 0.37 51.95
C VAL A 119 -53.74 -0.80 52.22
N LEU A 120 -54.02 -1.55 51.13
CA LEU A 120 -54.94 -2.70 51.25
C LEU A 120 -54.35 -3.82 52.11
N SER A 121 -53.06 -4.09 52.02
CA SER A 121 -52.38 -5.09 52.84
C SER A 121 -52.42 -4.72 54.33
N ILE A 122 -52.20 -3.48 54.69
CA ILE A 122 -52.26 -3.00 56.08
C ILE A 122 -53.73 -3.01 56.55
N ALA A 123 -54.64 -2.50 55.70
CA ALA A 123 -56.10 -2.49 56.07
C ALA A 123 -56.68 -3.90 56.23
N SER A 124 -56.08 -4.89 55.63
CA SER A 124 -56.56 -6.27 55.73
C SER A 124 -56.54 -6.85 57.14
N TRP A 125 -55.75 -6.27 58.03
CA TRP A 125 -55.76 -6.60 59.46
C TRP A 125 -57.16 -6.44 60.06
N TRP A 126 -57.89 -5.42 59.66
CA TRP A 126 -59.24 -5.12 60.21
C TRP A 126 -60.34 -5.53 59.22
N THR A 127 -60.08 -5.50 57.95
CA THR A 127 -61.10 -5.65 56.89
C THR A 127 -61.19 -7.06 56.32
N HIS A 128 -60.15 -7.87 56.48
CA HIS A 128 -59.97 -9.16 55.79
C HIS A 128 -60.11 -9.10 54.27
N TRP A 129 -59.82 -7.95 53.66
CA TRP A 129 -60.06 -7.74 52.23
C TRP A 129 -59.09 -8.52 51.35
N LEU A 130 -57.80 -8.44 51.58
CA LEU A 130 -56.82 -9.18 50.76
C LEU A 130 -56.58 -10.58 51.34
N PHE A 131 -56.37 -10.66 52.66
CA PHE A 131 -56.09 -11.89 53.36
C PHE A 131 -56.29 -11.66 54.88
N TYR A 132 -56.32 -12.73 55.63
CA TYR A 132 -56.25 -12.71 57.08
C TYR A 132 -55.58 -13.96 57.62
N ALA A 133 -55.05 -13.91 58.81
CA ALA A 133 -54.56 -15.06 59.54
C ALA A 133 -55.49 -15.33 60.70
N ASP A 134 -55.87 -16.60 60.97
CA ASP A 134 -56.69 -17.00 62.11
C ASP A 134 -55.84 -17.07 63.40
N ASP A 135 -56.50 -17.34 64.50
CA ASP A 135 -55.85 -17.43 65.84
C ASP A 135 -54.78 -18.56 65.89
N ALA A 136 -54.88 -19.54 65.02
CA ALA A 136 -53.91 -20.63 64.87
C ALA A 136 -52.71 -20.24 63.97
N GLY A 137 -52.71 -19.04 63.42
CA GLY A 137 -51.69 -18.59 62.47
C GLY A 137 -51.82 -19.17 61.07
N VAL A 138 -53.01 -19.65 60.67
CA VAL A 138 -53.28 -20.18 59.32
C VAL A 138 -53.68 -19.03 58.41
N TYR A 139 -53.10 -18.97 57.24
CA TYR A 139 -53.36 -17.96 56.21
C TYR A 139 -54.69 -18.28 55.46
N HIS A 140 -55.55 -17.26 55.29
CA HIS A 140 -56.78 -17.33 54.52
C HIS A 140 -56.86 -16.18 53.50
N ARG A 141 -57.38 -16.46 52.31
CA ARG A 141 -57.58 -15.45 51.25
C ARG A 141 -58.82 -14.61 51.55
N GLY A 142 -58.70 -13.29 51.38
CA GLY A 142 -59.82 -12.37 51.53
C GLY A 142 -60.64 -12.18 50.26
N THR A 143 -61.66 -11.35 50.33
CA THR A 143 -62.59 -11.08 49.22
C THR A 143 -62.00 -10.37 48.06
N LEU A 144 -60.95 -9.53 48.27
CA LEU A 144 -60.23 -8.77 47.25
C LEU A 144 -58.88 -9.39 46.92
N PHE A 145 -58.66 -10.66 47.27
CA PHE A 145 -57.38 -11.36 47.04
C PHE A 145 -56.86 -11.26 45.59
N ALA A 146 -57.84 -11.24 44.62
CA ALA A 146 -57.46 -11.10 43.21
C ALA A 146 -56.60 -9.83 42.89
N LEU A 147 -56.71 -8.76 43.70
CA LEU A 147 -55.91 -7.53 43.52
C LEU A 147 -54.42 -7.76 43.76
N GLN A 148 -54.04 -8.71 44.62
CA GLN A 148 -52.67 -9.12 44.81
C GLN A 148 -52.04 -9.60 43.49
N ILE A 149 -52.80 -10.22 42.61
CA ILE A 149 -52.34 -10.68 41.32
C ILE A 149 -52.43 -9.53 40.30
N VAL A 150 -53.55 -8.84 40.21
CA VAL A 150 -53.81 -7.83 39.19
C VAL A 150 -52.85 -6.63 39.28
N LEU A 151 -52.57 -6.12 40.49
CA LEU A 151 -51.76 -4.91 40.67
C LEU A 151 -50.31 -5.06 40.20
N PRO A 152 -49.55 -6.10 40.56
CA PRO A 152 -48.20 -6.32 40.02
C PRO A 152 -48.20 -6.53 38.49
N TYR A 153 -49.21 -7.26 37.95
CA TYR A 153 -49.28 -7.53 36.52
C TYR A 153 -49.56 -6.31 35.66
N THR A 154 -50.14 -5.24 36.20
CA THR A 154 -50.30 -3.98 35.46
C THR A 154 -48.96 -3.46 34.94
N TYR A 155 -47.90 -3.59 35.74
CA TYR A 155 -46.55 -3.18 35.30
C TYR A 155 -46.02 -4.04 34.15
N VAL A 156 -46.23 -5.36 34.22
CA VAL A 156 -45.79 -6.29 33.15
C VAL A 156 -46.51 -6.00 31.85
N VAL A 157 -47.83 -5.75 31.89
CA VAL A 157 -48.63 -5.43 30.71
C VAL A 157 -48.20 -4.08 30.11
N VAL A 158 -48.03 -3.05 30.94
CA VAL A 158 -47.61 -1.72 30.48
C VAL A 158 -46.22 -1.79 29.83
N THR A 159 -45.27 -2.51 30.45
CA THR A 159 -43.91 -2.69 29.86
C THR A 159 -43.98 -3.44 28.53
N LEU A 160 -44.83 -4.47 28.41
CA LEU A 160 -44.98 -5.20 27.15
C LEU A 160 -45.55 -4.31 26.03
N VAL A 161 -46.58 -3.53 26.33
CA VAL A 161 -47.18 -2.58 25.38
C VAL A 161 -46.17 -1.51 24.97
N SER A 162 -45.44 -0.98 25.93
CA SER A 162 -44.38 0.01 25.71
C SER A 162 -43.25 -0.56 24.81
N ALA A 163 -42.82 -1.81 25.06
CA ALA A 163 -41.78 -2.49 24.27
C ALA A 163 -42.22 -2.71 22.80
N VAL A 164 -43.47 -3.11 22.60
CA VAL A 164 -44.05 -3.26 21.24
C VAL A 164 -44.13 -1.91 20.53
N ALA A 165 -44.64 -0.88 21.21
CA ALA A 165 -44.71 0.48 20.65
C ALA A 165 -43.30 1.01 20.28
N TYR A 166 -42.32 0.77 21.12
CA TYR A 166 -40.91 1.14 20.86
C TYR A 166 -40.33 0.44 19.62
N SER A 167 -40.60 -0.89 19.51
CA SER A 167 -40.16 -1.69 18.36
C SER A 167 -40.71 -1.17 17.03
N ILE A 168 -41.95 -0.71 17.02
CA ILE A 168 -42.61 -0.18 15.82
C ILE A 168 -42.05 1.22 15.45
N THR A 169 -41.80 2.08 16.44
CA THR A 169 -41.48 3.49 16.20
C THR A 169 -40.02 3.73 15.85
N ARG A 170 -39.08 2.99 16.44
CA ARG A 170 -37.64 3.27 16.26
C ARG A 170 -36.91 2.41 15.22
N LYS A 171 -37.59 1.41 14.61
CA LYS A 171 -37.00 0.48 13.62
C LYS A 171 -35.69 -0.23 14.08
N GLU A 172 -35.30 -0.10 15.32
CA GLU A 172 -34.15 -0.81 15.90
C GLU A 172 -34.57 -2.24 16.29
N LYS A 173 -34.61 -3.12 15.30
CA LYS A 173 -35.06 -4.51 15.46
C LYS A 173 -34.30 -5.28 16.54
N ARG A 174 -33.04 -4.96 16.77
CA ARG A 174 -32.16 -5.74 17.68
C ARG A 174 -32.49 -5.50 19.14
N SER A 175 -32.57 -4.25 19.58
CA SER A 175 -32.95 -3.90 20.97
C SER A 175 -34.34 -4.38 21.32
N ALA A 176 -35.26 -4.30 20.36
CA ALA A 176 -36.62 -4.80 20.53
C ALA A 176 -36.72 -6.34 20.70
N VAL A 177 -35.89 -7.08 19.94
CA VAL A 177 -35.85 -8.55 20.05
C VAL A 177 -35.28 -8.97 21.40
N ILE A 178 -34.20 -8.31 21.86
CA ILE A 178 -33.58 -8.61 23.17
C ILE A 178 -34.56 -8.33 24.31
N MET A 179 -35.27 -7.19 24.24
CA MET A 179 -36.31 -6.87 25.23
C MET A 179 -37.45 -7.87 25.20
N ALA A 180 -37.91 -8.28 24.02
CA ALA A 180 -38.94 -9.31 23.91
C ALA A 180 -38.53 -10.64 24.56
N ILE A 181 -37.27 -11.07 24.30
CA ILE A 181 -36.70 -12.29 24.89
C ILE A 181 -36.63 -12.17 26.42
N ALA A 182 -36.24 -11.02 26.95
CA ALA A 182 -36.17 -10.78 28.40
C ALA A 182 -37.58 -10.76 29.05
N LEU A 183 -38.62 -10.34 28.34
CA LEU A 183 -40.00 -10.29 28.80
C LEU A 183 -40.71 -11.67 28.80
N ILE A 184 -40.31 -12.56 27.88
CA ILE A 184 -40.97 -13.87 27.71
C ILE A 184 -40.96 -14.72 28.99
N PRO A 185 -39.84 -14.86 29.73
CA PRO A 185 -39.84 -15.65 30.97
C PRO A 185 -40.81 -15.11 32.03
N ALA A 186 -40.86 -13.79 32.20
CA ALA A 186 -41.78 -13.16 33.15
C ALA A 186 -43.25 -13.42 32.76
N LEU A 187 -43.57 -13.30 31.47
CA LEU A 187 -44.90 -13.55 30.94
C LEU A 187 -45.35 -15.02 31.13
N ILE A 188 -44.48 -15.98 30.78
CA ILE A 188 -44.74 -17.40 30.92
C ILE A 188 -44.97 -17.74 32.38
N CYS A 189 -44.11 -17.29 33.29
CA CYS A 189 -44.25 -17.56 34.71
C CYS A 189 -45.47 -16.88 35.30
N SER A 190 -45.87 -15.73 34.78
CA SER A 190 -47.11 -15.07 35.17
C SER A 190 -48.36 -15.89 34.81
N VAL A 191 -48.38 -16.43 33.59
CA VAL A 191 -49.47 -17.31 33.13
C VAL A 191 -49.50 -18.59 33.97
N LEU A 192 -48.38 -19.21 34.25
CA LEU A 192 -48.27 -20.40 35.09
C LEU A 192 -48.77 -20.14 36.52
N GLN A 193 -48.51 -18.96 37.09
CA GLN A 193 -49.00 -18.57 38.41
C GLN A 193 -50.54 -18.54 38.46
N VAL A 194 -51.18 -18.02 37.42
CA VAL A 194 -52.64 -17.97 37.34
C VAL A 194 -53.21 -19.37 37.20
N ILE A 195 -52.62 -20.24 36.37
CA ILE A 195 -53.13 -21.57 36.06
C ILE A 195 -52.84 -22.57 37.19
N ALA A 196 -51.61 -22.61 37.67
CA ALA A 196 -51.17 -23.63 38.61
C ALA A 196 -51.25 -23.22 40.08
N GLY A 197 -51.63 -21.97 40.40
CA GLY A 197 -51.78 -21.46 41.75
C GLY A 197 -50.49 -21.34 42.56
N GLY A 198 -49.33 -21.45 41.92
CA GLY A 198 -48.01 -21.33 42.54
C GLY A 198 -47.41 -19.95 42.38
N SER A 199 -46.35 -19.62 43.11
CA SER A 199 -45.62 -18.34 42.99
C SER A 199 -44.47 -18.44 42.00
N TYR A 200 -44.75 -18.36 40.68
CA TYR A 200 -43.78 -18.53 39.61
C TYR A 200 -43.20 -17.21 39.09
N ILE A 201 -43.78 -16.05 39.46
CA ILE A 201 -43.38 -14.75 38.93
C ILE A 201 -41.91 -14.43 39.24
N LEU A 202 -41.43 -14.83 40.41
CA LEU A 202 -40.06 -14.61 40.81
C LEU A 202 -39.05 -15.32 39.91
N ALA A 203 -39.33 -16.58 39.56
CA ALA A 203 -38.48 -17.31 38.62
C ALA A 203 -38.42 -16.62 37.24
N GLY A 204 -39.55 -16.10 36.76
CA GLY A 204 -39.62 -15.33 35.53
C GLY A 204 -38.83 -14.03 35.58
N LEU A 205 -39.00 -13.25 36.64
CA LEU A 205 -38.25 -12.00 36.84
C LEU A 205 -36.74 -12.25 36.99
N THR A 206 -36.38 -13.34 37.68
CA THR A 206 -34.96 -13.73 37.83
C THR A 206 -34.33 -14.12 36.51
N LEU A 207 -35.00 -14.94 35.71
CA LEU A 207 -34.51 -15.28 34.37
C LEU A 207 -34.41 -14.04 33.48
N SER A 208 -35.40 -13.15 33.54
CA SER A 208 -35.35 -11.88 32.81
C SER A 208 -34.15 -11.04 33.25
N ALA A 209 -33.86 -10.97 34.56
CA ALA A 209 -32.70 -10.26 35.09
C ALA A 209 -31.36 -10.86 34.58
N ILE A 210 -31.27 -12.19 34.54
CA ILE A 210 -30.05 -12.86 34.02
C ILE A 210 -29.86 -12.54 32.54
N PHE A 211 -30.91 -12.62 31.71
CA PHE A 211 -30.81 -12.27 30.28
C PHE A 211 -30.39 -10.82 30.05
N VAL A 212 -31.00 -9.89 30.79
CA VAL A 212 -30.62 -8.46 30.70
C VAL A 212 -29.19 -8.24 31.14
N TYR A 213 -28.75 -8.86 32.22
CA TYR A 213 -27.37 -8.76 32.69
C TYR A 213 -26.38 -9.29 31.66
N MET A 214 -26.66 -10.45 31.06
CA MET A 214 -25.83 -11.01 29.97
C MET A 214 -25.72 -10.03 28.80
N GLU A 215 -26.81 -9.42 28.36
CA GLU A 215 -26.79 -8.49 27.24
C GLU A 215 -26.02 -7.21 27.56
N LEU A 216 -26.15 -6.67 28.77
CA LEU A 216 -25.35 -5.52 29.22
C LEU A 216 -23.86 -5.83 29.21
N CYS A 217 -23.46 -7.03 29.68
CA CYS A 217 -22.06 -7.47 29.64
C CYS A 217 -21.57 -7.66 28.20
N MET A 218 -22.37 -8.23 27.32
CA MET A 218 -22.03 -8.42 25.90
C MET A 218 -21.89 -7.09 25.16
N GLU A 219 -22.68 -6.09 25.50
CA GLU A 219 -22.56 -4.76 24.93
C GLU A 219 -21.26 -4.07 25.32
N ASP A 220 -20.86 -4.18 26.59
CA ASP A 220 -19.59 -3.61 27.07
C ASP A 220 -18.38 -4.30 26.40
N ILE A 221 -18.40 -5.63 26.24
CA ILE A 221 -17.36 -6.38 25.51
C ILE A 221 -17.27 -5.90 24.06
N ARG A 222 -18.41 -5.79 23.37
CA ARG A 222 -18.46 -5.29 21.97
C ARG A 222 -17.93 -3.86 21.84
N LYS A 223 -18.16 -2.98 22.80
CA LYS A 223 -17.60 -1.63 22.80
C LYS A 223 -16.09 -1.63 22.93
N VAL A 224 -15.54 -2.46 23.83
CA VAL A 224 -14.10 -2.61 24.01
C VAL A 224 -13.42 -3.15 22.76
N GLU A 225 -14.00 -4.21 22.14
CA GLU A 225 -13.49 -4.77 20.89
C GLU A 225 -13.49 -3.72 19.75
N LYS A 226 -14.59 -2.97 19.62
CA LYS A 226 -14.71 -1.92 18.60
C LYS A 226 -13.69 -0.80 18.81
N LEU A 227 -13.44 -0.39 20.05
CA LEU A 227 -12.42 0.61 20.37
C LEU A 227 -11.02 0.09 20.03
N ALA A 228 -10.71 -1.15 20.38
CA ALA A 228 -9.42 -1.78 20.06
C ALA A 228 -9.19 -1.89 18.53
N MET A 229 -10.23 -2.26 17.77
CA MET A 229 -10.17 -2.27 16.31
C MET A 229 -9.94 -0.87 15.72
N LEU A 230 -10.61 0.14 16.26
CA LEU A 230 -10.48 1.53 15.81
C LEU A 230 -9.07 2.07 16.08
N GLU A 231 -8.50 1.78 17.27
CA GLU A 231 -7.13 2.17 17.59
C GLU A 231 -6.11 1.51 16.69
N LYS A 232 -6.29 0.21 16.38
CA LYS A 232 -5.42 -0.50 15.45
C LYS A 232 -5.47 0.11 14.06
N SER A 233 -6.66 0.32 13.51
CA SER A 233 -6.85 0.95 12.19
C SER A 233 -6.29 2.37 12.12
N LYS A 234 -6.38 3.13 13.22
CA LYS A 234 -5.79 4.47 13.32
C LYS A 234 -4.27 4.42 13.20
N ARG A 235 -3.60 3.50 13.91
CA ARG A 235 -2.13 3.33 13.82
C ARG A 235 -1.68 2.95 12.41
N GLU A 236 -2.35 1.98 11.81
CA GLU A 236 -2.06 1.55 10.43
C GLU A 236 -2.18 2.72 9.43
N LEU A 237 -3.19 3.58 9.62
CA LEU A 237 -3.38 4.77 8.79
C LEU A 237 -2.30 5.83 9.02
N GLU A 238 -1.89 6.06 10.27
CA GLU A 238 -0.82 7.01 10.62
C GLU A 238 0.53 6.56 10.02
N GLU A 239 0.85 5.27 10.08
CA GLU A 239 2.06 4.69 9.46
C GLU A 239 2.03 4.82 7.94
N ALA A 240 0.90 4.50 7.29
CA ALA A 240 0.74 4.65 5.86
C ALA A 240 0.85 6.12 5.40
N LEU A 241 0.30 7.06 6.18
CA LEU A 241 0.39 8.49 5.90
C LEU A 241 1.83 9.00 6.03
N ASP A 242 2.57 8.55 7.05
CA ASP A 242 3.98 8.93 7.23
C ASP A 242 4.84 8.42 6.06
N MET A 243 4.66 7.17 5.63
CA MET A 243 5.33 6.62 4.46
C MET A 243 4.98 7.40 3.19
N ALA A 244 3.70 7.72 2.96
CA ALA A 244 3.28 8.50 1.81
C ALA A 244 3.87 9.92 1.80
N ASN A 245 3.94 10.58 2.97
CA ASN A 245 4.53 11.91 3.12
C ASN A 245 6.04 11.89 2.86
N LYS A 246 6.77 10.89 3.36
CA LYS A 246 8.19 10.71 3.09
C LYS A 246 8.46 10.52 1.59
N ALA A 247 7.70 9.64 0.93
CA ALA A 247 7.80 9.42 -0.50
C ALA A 247 7.50 10.69 -1.31
N ASN A 248 6.48 11.46 -0.95
CA ASN A 248 6.14 12.71 -1.63
C ASN A 248 7.19 13.82 -1.40
N SER A 249 7.77 13.88 -0.21
CA SER A 249 8.86 14.81 0.09
C SER A 249 10.12 14.47 -0.71
N ALA A 250 10.49 13.19 -0.79
CA ALA A 250 11.61 12.73 -1.63
C ALA A 250 11.38 13.08 -3.11
N LYS A 251 10.15 12.87 -3.64
CA LYS A 251 9.78 13.25 -4.99
C LYS A 251 9.89 14.75 -5.24
N THR A 252 9.55 15.58 -4.28
CA THR A 252 9.64 17.05 -4.39
C THR A 252 11.10 17.51 -4.42
N VAL A 253 11.95 16.95 -3.56
CA VAL A 253 13.41 17.21 -3.56
C VAL A 253 14.01 16.78 -4.89
N PHE A 254 13.63 15.60 -5.40
CA PHE A 254 14.02 15.10 -6.72
C PHE A 254 13.73 16.09 -7.83
N LEU A 255 12.49 16.56 -7.97
CA LEU A 255 12.09 17.49 -9.03
C LEU A 255 12.85 18.84 -8.95
N ASN A 256 13.09 19.34 -7.74
CA ASN A 256 13.82 20.57 -7.53
C ASN A 256 15.31 20.44 -7.92
N SER A 257 15.96 19.35 -7.51
CA SER A 257 17.36 19.05 -7.88
C SER A 257 17.51 18.87 -9.39
N MET A 258 16.60 18.15 -10.02
CA MET A 258 16.57 17.96 -11.47
C MET A 258 16.43 19.28 -12.23
N SER A 259 15.51 20.16 -11.78
CA SER A 259 15.30 21.47 -12.40
C SER A 259 16.58 22.31 -12.34
N HIS A 260 17.31 22.28 -11.22
CA HIS A 260 18.57 22.99 -11.06
C HIS A 260 19.65 22.42 -11.99
N ASP A 261 19.79 21.09 -12.02
CA ASP A 261 20.85 20.41 -12.76
C ASP A 261 20.64 20.45 -14.28
N ILE A 262 19.41 20.57 -14.75
CA ILE A 262 19.08 20.86 -16.16
C ILE A 262 19.36 22.33 -16.50
N ARG A 263 19.02 23.26 -15.61
CA ARG A 263 19.18 24.69 -15.86
C ARG A 263 20.65 25.12 -16.02
N THR A 264 21.54 24.54 -15.25
CA THR A 264 22.97 24.89 -15.26
C THR A 264 23.63 24.67 -16.62
N PRO A 265 23.61 23.46 -17.24
CA PRO A 265 24.20 23.26 -18.57
C PRO A 265 23.44 24.02 -19.66
N MET A 266 22.09 24.18 -19.53
CA MET A 266 21.31 24.96 -20.48
C MET A 266 21.75 26.43 -20.50
N ASN A 267 21.94 27.04 -19.32
CA ASN A 267 22.46 28.41 -19.24
C ASN A 267 23.89 28.53 -19.78
N ALA A 268 24.72 27.49 -19.59
CA ALA A 268 26.08 27.47 -20.18
C ALA A 268 26.02 27.39 -21.71
N ILE A 269 25.15 26.57 -22.28
CA ILE A 269 24.94 26.48 -23.74
C ILE A 269 24.52 27.86 -24.28
N ILE A 270 23.50 28.48 -23.69
CA ILE A 270 23.00 29.79 -24.11
C ILE A 270 24.10 30.83 -24.00
N GLY A 271 24.78 30.95 -22.85
CA GLY A 271 25.79 31.96 -22.62
C GLY A 271 27.04 31.80 -23.54
N PHE A 272 27.49 30.56 -23.77
CA PHE A 272 28.60 30.34 -24.71
C PHE A 272 28.18 30.53 -26.17
N THR A 273 26.89 30.32 -26.51
CA THR A 273 26.37 30.61 -27.85
C THR A 273 26.36 32.13 -28.10
N ASP A 274 25.94 32.93 -27.12
CA ASP A 274 25.95 34.39 -27.20
C ASP A 274 27.41 34.91 -27.35
N LEU A 275 28.33 34.39 -26.50
CA LEU A 275 29.76 34.74 -26.57
C LEU A 275 30.40 34.30 -27.89
N LEU A 276 29.98 33.18 -28.46
CA LEU A 276 30.45 32.74 -29.79
C LEU A 276 30.00 33.72 -30.86
N GLY A 277 28.74 34.19 -30.82
CA GLY A 277 28.20 35.19 -31.76
C GLY A 277 29.00 36.50 -31.76
N GLU A 278 29.44 36.94 -30.58
CA GLU A 278 30.24 38.16 -30.42
C GLU A 278 31.73 37.98 -30.84
N ASN A 279 32.25 36.76 -30.87
CA ASN A 279 33.67 36.47 -31.07
C ASN A 279 33.96 35.60 -32.31
N LEU A 280 33.08 35.56 -33.31
CA LEU A 280 33.24 34.76 -34.53
C LEU A 280 34.56 35.07 -35.30
N GLY A 281 35.11 36.26 -35.15
CA GLY A 281 36.39 36.64 -35.77
C GLY A 281 37.66 36.11 -35.07
N ASP A 282 37.53 35.55 -33.85
CA ASP A 282 38.63 34.93 -33.10
C ASP A 282 38.48 33.41 -33.14
N GLU A 283 39.16 32.77 -34.07
CA GLU A 283 39.04 31.32 -34.31
C GLU A 283 39.35 30.48 -33.07
N LYS A 284 40.32 30.90 -32.24
CA LYS A 284 40.71 30.18 -31.02
C LYS A 284 39.60 30.23 -29.97
N LYS A 285 39.00 31.41 -29.73
CA LYS A 285 37.87 31.57 -28.80
C LYS A 285 36.64 30.88 -29.33
N ALA A 286 36.35 30.98 -30.63
CA ALA A 286 35.22 30.32 -31.25
C ALA A 286 35.31 28.79 -31.06
N ARG A 287 36.48 28.16 -31.29
CA ARG A 287 36.66 26.72 -31.04
C ARG A 287 36.52 26.36 -29.57
N ASP A 288 37.01 27.17 -28.63
CA ASP A 288 36.85 26.97 -27.19
C ASP A 288 35.36 27.02 -26.78
N TYR A 289 34.61 28.02 -27.26
CA TYR A 289 33.18 28.13 -26.97
C TYR A 289 32.38 26.99 -27.57
N ILE A 290 32.67 26.55 -28.80
CA ILE A 290 32.06 25.38 -29.43
C ILE A 290 32.31 24.12 -28.58
N GLY A 291 33.57 23.94 -28.10
CA GLY A 291 33.91 22.85 -27.20
C GLY A 291 33.10 22.86 -25.90
N LYS A 292 32.92 24.02 -25.29
CA LYS A 292 32.12 24.19 -24.05
C LYS A 292 30.64 23.96 -24.28
N ILE A 293 30.08 24.44 -25.41
CA ILE A 293 28.70 24.18 -25.80
C ILE A 293 28.49 22.67 -25.96
N LYS A 294 29.37 21.98 -26.70
CA LYS A 294 29.30 20.54 -26.91
C LYS A 294 29.36 19.77 -25.61
N SER A 295 30.36 20.06 -24.74
CA SER A 295 30.48 19.41 -23.43
C SER A 295 29.24 19.61 -22.55
N SER A 296 28.63 20.82 -22.55
CA SER A 296 27.41 21.11 -21.79
C SER A 296 26.21 20.39 -22.35
N SER A 297 26.12 20.24 -23.69
CA SER A 297 25.07 19.50 -24.37
C SER A 297 25.15 17.99 -24.09
N ASP A 298 26.36 17.42 -24.17
CA ASP A 298 26.62 16.01 -23.88
C ASP A 298 26.29 15.68 -22.41
N TYR A 299 26.62 16.59 -21.48
CA TYR A 299 26.27 16.46 -20.07
C TYR A 299 24.76 16.50 -19.85
N LEU A 300 24.03 17.44 -20.50
CA LEU A 300 22.58 17.55 -20.41
C LEU A 300 21.90 16.28 -20.94
N LEU A 301 22.37 15.76 -22.08
CA LEU A 301 21.84 14.53 -22.66
C LEU A 301 22.04 13.33 -21.73
N SER A 302 23.24 13.19 -21.15
CA SER A 302 23.53 12.15 -20.16
C SER A 302 22.60 12.24 -18.95
N LEU A 303 22.34 13.46 -18.45
CA LEU A 303 21.44 13.68 -17.31
C LEU A 303 19.99 13.27 -17.65
N ILE A 304 19.48 13.64 -18.82
CA ILE A 304 18.15 13.27 -19.29
C ILE A 304 18.03 11.74 -19.40
N ASN A 305 19.02 11.07 -20.00
CA ASN A 305 19.03 9.63 -20.16
C ASN A 305 19.03 8.91 -18.80
N ASN A 306 19.81 9.39 -17.83
CA ASN A 306 19.85 8.85 -16.48
C ASN A 306 18.49 8.96 -15.77
N VAL A 307 17.78 10.10 -15.94
CA VAL A 307 16.43 10.31 -15.37
C VAL A 307 15.40 9.37 -16.00
N LEU A 308 15.46 9.23 -17.33
CA LEU A 308 14.55 8.33 -18.06
C LEU A 308 14.77 6.86 -17.68
N GLU A 309 16.03 6.44 -17.54
CA GLU A 309 16.40 5.10 -17.11
C GLU A 309 15.90 4.82 -15.69
N MET A 310 16.12 5.78 -14.78
CA MET A 310 15.61 5.71 -13.41
C MET A 310 14.09 5.53 -13.36
N ALA A 311 13.35 6.36 -14.11
CA ALA A 311 11.89 6.29 -14.18
C ALA A 311 11.37 4.95 -14.72
N ARG A 312 12.10 4.34 -15.68
CA ARG A 312 11.74 3.01 -16.23
C ARG A 312 11.98 1.89 -15.23
N ILE A 313 13.12 1.90 -14.53
CA ILE A 313 13.41 0.90 -13.51
C ILE A 313 12.38 1.00 -12.38
N GLU A 314 12.03 2.20 -11.91
CA GLU A 314 11.02 2.40 -10.86
C GLU A 314 9.60 1.98 -11.27
N SER A 315 9.26 2.13 -12.55
CA SER A 315 7.96 1.68 -13.06
C SER A 315 7.89 0.17 -13.34
N GLY A 316 8.98 -0.58 -13.11
CA GLY A 316 9.06 -2.02 -13.40
C GLY A 316 8.98 -2.36 -14.90
N ARG A 317 9.27 -1.38 -15.79
CA ARG A 317 9.24 -1.54 -17.25
C ARG A 317 10.62 -1.79 -17.86
N SER A 318 11.63 -2.06 -17.04
CA SER A 318 12.98 -2.35 -17.54
C SER A 318 13.16 -3.88 -17.61
N ASP A 319 13.01 -4.44 -18.79
CA ASP A 319 13.32 -5.85 -19.06
C ASP A 319 14.79 -6.00 -19.47
N LEU A 320 15.41 -7.14 -19.13
CA LEU A 320 16.78 -7.47 -19.54
C LEU A 320 16.78 -8.06 -20.94
N ASP A 321 17.59 -7.51 -21.84
CA ASP A 321 17.86 -8.07 -23.17
C ASP A 321 19.08 -9.01 -23.13
N GLU A 322 18.87 -10.19 -22.52
CA GLU A 322 19.93 -11.18 -22.39
C GLU A 322 20.25 -11.86 -23.73
N ARG A 323 21.52 -11.78 -24.13
CA ARG A 323 22.05 -12.41 -25.35
C ARG A 323 23.29 -13.23 -25.04
N ASP A 324 23.60 -14.18 -25.91
CA ASP A 324 24.86 -14.91 -25.84
C ASP A 324 26.00 -13.98 -26.24
N ILE A 325 26.93 -13.73 -25.32
CA ILE A 325 28.07 -12.83 -25.47
C ILE A 325 29.38 -13.50 -25.08
N SER A 326 30.47 -13.01 -25.64
CA SER A 326 31.82 -13.27 -25.12
C SER A 326 32.20 -12.15 -24.15
N VAL A 327 32.53 -12.50 -22.91
CA VAL A 327 32.87 -11.56 -21.84
C VAL A 327 34.03 -10.68 -22.28
N GLU A 328 35.15 -11.28 -22.67
CA GLU A 328 36.38 -10.54 -23.08
C GLU A 328 36.09 -9.56 -24.22
N LYS A 329 35.50 -10.04 -25.33
CA LYS A 329 35.21 -9.17 -26.50
C LYS A 329 34.23 -8.05 -26.19
N SER A 330 33.25 -8.32 -25.32
CA SER A 330 32.26 -7.30 -24.94
C SER A 330 32.87 -6.17 -24.11
N LEU A 331 33.95 -6.45 -23.42
CA LEU A 331 34.62 -5.51 -22.53
C LEU A 331 35.78 -4.77 -23.18
N ASP A 332 36.31 -5.26 -24.31
CA ASP A 332 37.40 -4.61 -25.06
C ASP A 332 37.11 -3.14 -25.35
N ALA A 333 35.90 -2.81 -25.76
CA ALA A 333 35.50 -1.43 -26.05
C ALA A 333 35.60 -0.52 -24.81
N VAL A 334 35.26 -1.04 -23.64
CA VAL A 334 35.37 -0.31 -22.36
C VAL A 334 36.83 -0.09 -22.00
N TYR A 335 37.67 -1.12 -22.15
CA TYR A 335 39.12 -1.01 -21.94
C TYR A 335 39.73 0.11 -22.75
N TRP A 336 39.55 0.10 -24.09
CA TRP A 336 40.16 1.08 -24.97
C TRP A 336 39.75 2.52 -24.71
N ILE A 337 38.48 2.75 -24.30
CA ILE A 337 37.98 4.08 -23.93
C ILE A 337 38.76 4.61 -22.71
N PHE A 338 38.88 3.80 -21.65
CA PHE A 338 39.52 4.26 -20.43
C PHE A 338 41.07 4.23 -20.48
N GLU A 339 41.68 3.32 -21.23
CA GLU A 339 43.13 3.28 -21.42
C GLU A 339 43.65 4.61 -21.98
N ALA A 340 42.98 5.13 -23.00
CA ALA A 340 43.36 6.42 -23.60
C ALA A 340 43.22 7.59 -22.61
N GLN A 341 42.09 7.65 -21.87
CA GLN A 341 41.80 8.70 -20.90
C GLN A 341 42.73 8.65 -19.68
N MET A 342 42.97 7.45 -19.13
CA MET A 342 43.88 7.25 -17.99
C MET A 342 45.31 7.64 -18.33
N LYS A 343 45.77 7.28 -19.53
CA LYS A 343 47.10 7.67 -20.04
C LYS A 343 47.24 9.18 -20.19
N GLU A 344 46.24 9.87 -20.71
CA GLU A 344 46.21 11.32 -20.83
C GLU A 344 46.30 12.01 -19.46
N LYS A 345 45.61 11.46 -18.45
CA LYS A 345 45.61 11.98 -17.07
C LYS A 345 46.79 11.51 -16.23
N HIS A 346 47.71 10.67 -16.78
CA HIS A 346 48.83 10.05 -16.08
C HIS A 346 48.38 9.17 -14.86
N ILE A 347 47.34 8.38 -15.03
CA ILE A 347 46.85 7.39 -14.05
C ILE A 347 47.32 6.01 -14.52
N ASP A 348 47.86 5.19 -13.60
CA ASP A 348 48.24 3.82 -13.89
C ASP A 348 46.97 2.93 -13.99
N PHE A 349 46.74 2.37 -15.19
CA PHE A 349 45.53 1.60 -15.48
C PHE A 349 45.83 0.11 -15.62
N ILE A 350 45.31 -0.69 -14.70
CA ILE A 350 45.49 -2.13 -14.65
C ILE A 350 44.16 -2.80 -15.04
N TRP A 351 44.21 -3.66 -16.05
CA TRP A 351 43.04 -4.38 -16.55
C TRP A 351 43.32 -5.88 -16.59
N ASP A 352 42.58 -6.67 -15.81
CA ASP A 352 42.80 -8.10 -15.65
C ASP A 352 41.46 -8.84 -15.78
N VAL A 353 41.32 -9.75 -16.75
CA VAL A 353 40.14 -10.55 -17.02
C VAL A 353 40.52 -12.02 -16.94
N ASN A 354 39.99 -12.73 -15.93
CA ASN A 354 40.27 -14.13 -15.69
C ASN A 354 38.94 -14.89 -15.47
N VAL A 355 38.28 -15.25 -16.57
CA VAL A 355 37.03 -16.00 -16.56
C VAL A 355 37.23 -17.37 -17.20
N LYS A 356 36.70 -18.41 -16.56
CA LYS A 356 36.76 -19.78 -17.08
C LYS A 356 35.74 -20.00 -18.20
N HIS A 357 34.54 -19.43 -18.03
CA HIS A 357 33.45 -19.52 -19.00
C HIS A 357 33.28 -18.15 -19.69
N ASN A 358 33.97 -17.99 -20.83
CA ASN A 358 33.96 -16.73 -21.58
C ASN A 358 32.63 -16.45 -22.29
N ASN A 359 31.86 -17.50 -22.62
CA ASN A 359 30.56 -17.34 -23.29
C ASN A 359 29.43 -17.45 -22.26
N ILE A 360 28.67 -16.36 -22.10
CA ILE A 360 27.58 -16.25 -21.12
C ILE A 360 26.39 -15.58 -21.76
N LYS A 361 25.22 -15.77 -21.13
CA LYS A 361 24.00 -15.07 -21.47
C LYS A 361 23.86 -13.83 -20.57
N CYS A 362 23.90 -12.65 -21.17
CA CYS A 362 23.94 -11.39 -20.44
C CYS A 362 23.38 -10.23 -21.26
N ASP A 363 22.79 -9.24 -20.59
CA ASP A 363 22.53 -7.94 -21.19
C ASP A 363 23.83 -7.11 -21.18
N VAL A 364 24.50 -7.09 -22.34
CA VAL A 364 25.79 -6.41 -22.52
C VAL A 364 25.69 -4.89 -22.35
N VAL A 365 24.52 -4.30 -22.63
CA VAL A 365 24.32 -2.84 -22.50
C VAL A 365 24.31 -2.48 -21.02
N LYS A 366 23.56 -3.23 -20.21
CA LYS A 366 23.50 -3.04 -18.76
C LYS A 366 24.82 -3.36 -18.07
N LEU A 367 25.52 -4.41 -18.50
CA LEU A 367 26.85 -4.71 -17.99
C LEU A 367 27.84 -3.58 -18.26
N LYS A 368 27.86 -3.05 -19.49
CA LYS A 368 28.70 -1.90 -19.84
C LYS A 368 28.32 -0.64 -19.04
N GLU A 369 27.05 -0.39 -18.83
CA GLU A 369 26.54 0.74 -18.06
C GLU A 369 27.03 0.71 -16.60
N ILE A 370 27.00 -0.46 -15.94
CA ILE A 370 27.60 -0.67 -14.62
C ILE A 370 29.08 -0.28 -14.61
N LEU A 371 29.85 -0.87 -15.53
CA LEU A 371 31.30 -0.67 -15.62
C LEU A 371 31.67 0.78 -15.92
N MET A 372 31.02 1.38 -16.90
CA MET A 372 31.26 2.79 -17.29
C MET A 372 31.02 3.74 -16.11
N ASN A 373 29.94 3.54 -15.33
CA ASN A 373 29.64 4.38 -14.17
C ASN A 373 30.69 4.23 -13.07
N ILE A 374 31.12 3.01 -12.75
CA ILE A 374 32.09 2.76 -11.67
C ILE A 374 33.48 3.25 -12.10
N ILE A 375 33.96 2.90 -13.31
CA ILE A 375 35.29 3.26 -13.79
C ILE A 375 35.39 4.77 -14.03
N ASN A 376 34.32 5.41 -14.52
CA ASN A 376 34.27 6.86 -14.68
C ASN A 376 34.38 7.59 -13.32
N ASN A 377 33.77 7.05 -12.26
CA ASN A 377 34.00 7.59 -10.92
C ASN A 377 35.45 7.41 -10.46
N ALA A 378 36.03 6.23 -10.66
CA ALA A 378 37.44 6.01 -10.35
C ALA A 378 38.35 6.99 -11.11
N TYR A 379 38.17 7.18 -12.43
CA TYR A 379 38.87 8.17 -13.24
C TYR A 379 38.71 9.60 -12.74
N LYS A 380 37.47 9.96 -12.41
CA LYS A 380 37.12 11.32 -11.98
C LYS A 380 37.81 11.71 -10.69
N TYR A 381 37.84 10.80 -9.71
CA TYR A 381 38.29 11.06 -8.34
C TYR A 381 39.74 10.62 -8.08
N SER A 382 40.47 10.11 -9.09
CA SER A 382 41.89 9.86 -9.03
C SER A 382 42.70 11.06 -9.57
N LEU A 383 43.85 11.28 -9.01
CA LEU A 383 44.81 12.34 -9.41
C LEU A 383 45.91 11.76 -10.29
N PRO A 384 46.68 12.60 -11.02
CA PRO A 384 47.88 12.13 -11.71
C PRO A 384 48.85 11.43 -10.76
N GLY A 385 49.28 10.22 -11.10
CA GLY A 385 50.12 9.36 -10.28
C GLY A 385 49.37 8.31 -9.46
N ASP A 386 48.02 8.39 -9.40
CA ASP A 386 47.18 7.34 -8.81
C ASP A 386 47.08 6.12 -9.73
N SER A 387 46.48 5.04 -9.20
CA SER A 387 46.19 3.83 -9.97
C SER A 387 44.71 3.48 -9.94
N VAL A 388 44.20 2.91 -11.05
CA VAL A 388 42.88 2.33 -11.18
C VAL A 388 43.04 0.90 -11.68
N ALA A 389 42.57 -0.08 -10.89
CA ALA A 389 42.65 -1.49 -11.24
C ALA A 389 41.23 -2.06 -11.42
N VAL A 390 40.99 -2.65 -12.59
CA VAL A 390 39.75 -3.38 -12.91
C VAL A 390 40.10 -4.86 -12.99
N ARG A 391 39.52 -5.67 -12.14
CA ARG A 391 39.67 -7.11 -12.15
C ARG A 391 38.32 -7.78 -12.33
N ILE A 392 38.23 -8.70 -13.28
CA ILE A 392 37.04 -9.45 -13.61
C ILE A 392 37.41 -10.93 -13.48
N GLU A 393 36.85 -11.60 -12.50
CA GLU A 393 37.18 -12.99 -12.22
C GLU A 393 35.94 -13.84 -12.01
N GLU A 394 36.04 -15.11 -12.42
CA GLU A 394 35.00 -16.08 -12.15
C GLU A 394 35.26 -16.74 -10.80
N ILE A 395 34.29 -16.65 -9.91
CA ILE A 395 34.34 -17.25 -8.58
C ILE A 395 33.42 -18.48 -8.48
N PRO A 396 33.60 -19.38 -7.48
CA PRO A 396 32.78 -20.57 -7.34
C PRO A 396 31.27 -20.24 -7.33
N CYS A 397 30.50 -21.01 -8.12
CA CYS A 397 29.06 -20.91 -8.22
C CYS A 397 28.42 -22.25 -7.84
N ASP A 398 27.45 -22.24 -6.92
CA ASP A 398 26.76 -23.43 -6.47
C ASP A 398 25.61 -23.87 -7.41
N ARG A 399 25.33 -23.06 -8.44
CA ARG A 399 24.23 -23.28 -9.39
C ARG A 399 24.76 -23.90 -10.67
N ASP A 400 24.35 -25.14 -10.97
CA ASP A 400 24.74 -25.83 -12.20
C ASP A 400 24.33 -25.06 -13.45
N GLY A 401 25.25 -24.94 -14.43
CA GLY A 401 25.02 -24.23 -15.68
C GLY A 401 25.12 -22.70 -15.58
N TYR A 402 25.58 -22.17 -14.44
CA TYR A 402 25.81 -20.73 -14.23
C TYR A 402 27.28 -20.46 -13.90
N ALA A 403 27.77 -19.32 -14.37
CA ALA A 403 29.04 -18.73 -13.99
C ALA A 403 28.79 -17.52 -13.09
N ARG A 404 29.46 -17.45 -11.92
CA ARG A 404 29.40 -16.30 -11.02
C ARG A 404 30.62 -15.44 -11.29
N ILE A 405 30.40 -14.26 -11.83
CA ILE A 405 31.44 -13.31 -12.21
C ILE A 405 31.49 -12.19 -11.20
N GLN A 406 32.69 -11.97 -10.63
CA GLN A 406 32.96 -10.87 -9.73
C GLN A 406 33.83 -9.83 -10.46
N THR A 407 33.34 -8.60 -10.50
CA THR A 407 34.05 -7.46 -11.04
C THR A 407 34.46 -6.53 -9.92
N THR A 408 35.74 -6.31 -9.74
CA THR A 408 36.32 -5.40 -8.74
C THR A 408 36.96 -4.22 -9.43
N VAL A 409 36.54 -3.01 -9.09
CA VAL A 409 37.18 -1.76 -9.52
C VAL A 409 37.75 -1.07 -8.31
N ARG A 410 39.08 -0.91 -8.27
CA ARG A 410 39.81 -0.29 -7.18
C ARG A 410 40.55 0.93 -7.68
N ASP A 411 40.40 2.05 -7.01
CA ASP A 411 41.20 3.27 -7.20
C ASP A 411 41.97 3.61 -5.92
N THR A 412 43.06 4.41 -6.11
CA THR A 412 43.85 4.99 -5.02
C THR A 412 43.58 6.48 -4.85
N GLY A 413 42.46 6.98 -5.33
CA GLY A 413 42.04 8.37 -5.31
C GLY A 413 41.67 8.90 -3.92
N ILE A 414 40.89 9.97 -3.88
CA ILE A 414 40.55 10.71 -2.66
C ILE A 414 39.75 9.91 -1.63
N GLY A 415 39.09 8.82 -2.02
CA GLY A 415 38.21 8.04 -1.17
C GLY A 415 37.01 8.82 -0.65
N MET A 416 36.24 8.18 0.26
CA MET A 416 34.98 8.70 0.80
C MET A 416 34.99 8.63 2.32
N SER A 417 34.20 9.52 2.97
CA SER A 417 33.91 9.46 4.42
C SER A 417 32.94 8.34 4.76
N GLU A 418 32.99 7.84 6.00
CA GLU A 418 32.03 6.81 6.48
C GLU A 418 30.59 7.28 6.38
N GLU A 419 30.32 8.54 6.71
CA GLU A 419 28.99 9.14 6.61
C GLU A 419 28.44 9.14 5.16
N PHE A 420 29.30 9.42 4.17
CA PHE A 420 28.91 9.41 2.76
C PHE A 420 28.70 8.00 2.21
N LEU A 421 29.47 7.01 2.71
CA LEU A 421 29.34 5.60 2.32
C LEU A 421 27.96 5.02 2.60
N GLU A 422 27.32 5.41 3.71
CA GLU A 422 25.98 4.94 4.06
C GLU A 422 24.91 5.37 3.03
N HIS A 423 25.18 6.46 2.31
CA HIS A 423 24.22 7.08 1.38
C HIS A 423 24.62 7.03 -0.09
N ILE A 424 25.73 6.36 -0.45
CA ILE A 424 26.29 6.40 -1.81
C ILE A 424 25.35 5.86 -2.89
N PHE A 425 24.46 4.95 -2.53
CA PHE A 425 23.47 4.35 -3.44
C PHE A 425 22.11 5.06 -3.40
N GLU A 426 21.96 6.09 -2.57
CA GLU A 426 20.76 6.90 -2.56
C GLU A 426 20.74 7.88 -3.74
N ASP A 427 19.55 8.13 -4.23
CA ASP A 427 19.35 9.01 -5.38
C ASP A 427 19.84 10.44 -5.08
N PHE A 428 20.62 11.03 -5.98
CA PHE A 428 21.13 12.42 -5.90
C PHE A 428 22.14 12.72 -4.79
N THR A 429 22.69 11.70 -4.17
CA THR A 429 23.67 11.88 -3.11
C THR A 429 25.03 12.31 -3.69
N ARG A 430 25.59 13.40 -3.16
CA ARG A 430 26.90 13.97 -3.55
C ARG A 430 27.73 14.27 -2.31
N ALA A 431 29.02 13.98 -2.36
CA ALA A 431 29.95 14.44 -1.33
C ALA A 431 30.10 15.98 -1.42
N GLN A 432 30.07 16.68 -0.30
CA GLN A 432 30.19 18.16 -0.25
C GLN A 432 31.48 18.69 -0.91
N THR A 433 32.56 17.93 -0.88
CA THR A 433 33.84 18.24 -1.52
C THR A 433 33.80 18.30 -3.06
N SER A 434 32.80 17.72 -3.70
CA SER A 434 32.64 17.76 -5.16
C SER A 434 32.21 19.14 -5.71
N THR A 435 31.61 19.96 -4.85
CA THR A 435 31.19 21.33 -5.23
C THR A 435 32.36 22.31 -5.27
N GLU A 436 33.40 22.09 -4.46
CA GLU A 436 34.61 22.92 -4.44
C GLU A 436 35.59 22.59 -5.57
N SER A 437 35.59 21.37 -6.10
CA SER A 437 36.50 20.91 -7.16
C SER A 437 36.03 21.25 -8.59
N GLY A 438 34.84 21.84 -8.76
CA GLY A 438 34.30 22.19 -10.09
C GLY A 438 33.93 20.97 -10.97
N GLN A 439 33.93 19.76 -10.42
CA GLN A 439 33.63 18.53 -11.15
C GLN A 439 32.13 18.20 -11.08
N PHE A 440 31.45 18.39 -12.20
CA PHE A 440 30.03 18.12 -12.34
C PHE A 440 29.73 16.62 -12.28
N GLY A 441 28.71 16.24 -11.51
CA GLY A 441 28.17 14.88 -11.45
C GLY A 441 26.71 14.91 -11.05
N THR A 442 25.90 14.03 -11.61
CA THR A 442 24.44 13.99 -11.38
C THR A 442 24.04 13.43 -10.02
N GLY A 443 24.92 12.68 -9.34
CA GLY A 443 24.58 11.91 -8.13
C GLY A 443 23.67 10.71 -8.40
N LEU A 444 23.35 10.42 -9.67
CA LEU A 444 22.49 9.29 -10.05
C LEU A 444 23.28 8.03 -10.43
N GLY A 445 24.53 8.15 -10.85
CA GLY A 445 25.29 7.04 -11.43
C GLY A 445 25.37 5.81 -10.52
N MET A 446 25.64 5.98 -9.22
CA MET A 446 25.75 4.85 -8.30
C MET A 446 24.38 4.27 -7.90
N ALA A 447 23.36 5.10 -7.81
CA ALA A 447 21.98 4.65 -7.61
C ALA A 447 21.49 3.81 -8.81
N ILE A 448 21.80 4.24 -10.04
CA ILE A 448 21.50 3.48 -11.27
C ILE A 448 22.26 2.15 -11.27
N VAL A 449 23.56 2.14 -10.94
CA VAL A 449 24.36 0.91 -10.83
C VAL A 449 23.70 -0.06 -9.85
N LYS A 450 23.32 0.39 -8.65
CA LYS A 450 22.65 -0.45 -7.66
C LYS A 450 21.35 -1.05 -8.21
N LYS A 451 20.50 -0.24 -8.84
CA LYS A 451 19.22 -0.70 -9.41
C LYS A 451 19.44 -1.68 -10.60
N ILE A 452 20.44 -1.47 -11.45
CA ILE A 452 20.76 -2.40 -12.53
C ILE A 452 21.28 -3.73 -11.96
N VAL A 453 22.20 -3.68 -10.98
CA VAL A 453 22.71 -4.89 -10.31
C VAL A 453 21.57 -5.68 -9.66
N ASP A 454 20.65 -5.01 -8.97
CA ASP A 454 19.48 -5.64 -8.36
C ASP A 454 18.53 -6.24 -9.43
N LEU A 455 18.32 -5.54 -10.56
CA LEU A 455 17.55 -6.04 -11.71
C LEU A 455 18.19 -7.31 -12.31
N MET A 456 19.52 -7.37 -12.37
CA MET A 456 20.29 -8.54 -12.83
C MET A 456 20.42 -9.64 -11.76
N GLY A 457 19.82 -9.45 -10.58
CA GLY A 457 19.84 -10.44 -9.49
C GLY A 457 21.21 -10.59 -8.80
N GLY A 458 22.07 -9.57 -8.89
CA GLY A 458 23.40 -9.57 -8.33
C GLY A 458 23.54 -8.80 -7.01
N THR A 459 24.79 -8.59 -6.61
CA THR A 459 25.15 -7.80 -5.43
C THR A 459 26.24 -6.80 -5.76
N ILE A 460 26.20 -5.63 -5.11
CA ILE A 460 27.27 -4.63 -5.14
C ILE A 460 27.67 -4.27 -3.72
N ASP A 461 28.99 -4.27 -3.49
CA ASP A 461 29.62 -3.84 -2.24
C ASP A 461 30.62 -2.71 -2.50
N VAL A 462 30.84 -1.86 -1.50
CA VAL A 462 31.78 -0.73 -1.58
C VAL A 462 32.59 -0.62 -0.30
N GLN A 463 33.90 -0.48 -0.47
CA GLN A 463 34.84 -0.20 0.60
C GLN A 463 35.63 1.02 0.24
N SER A 464 35.64 2.03 1.09
CA SER A 464 36.37 3.28 0.85
C SER A 464 36.91 3.88 2.15
N LYS A 465 38.03 4.56 2.04
CA LYS A 465 38.58 5.34 3.13
C LYS A 465 39.16 6.63 2.57
N GLN A 466 38.77 7.73 3.17
CA GLN A 466 39.21 9.05 2.75
C GLN A 466 40.76 9.16 2.73
N GLY A 467 41.34 9.62 1.61
CA GLY A 467 42.75 9.72 1.38
C GLY A 467 43.47 8.40 1.02
N ILE A 468 42.76 7.28 0.88
CA ILE A 468 43.33 5.96 0.53
C ILE A 468 42.81 5.46 -0.82
N GLY A 469 41.50 5.70 -1.12
CA GLY A 469 40.86 5.26 -2.35
C GLY A 469 39.58 4.48 -2.10
N THR A 470 39.01 3.92 -3.17
CA THR A 470 37.72 3.19 -3.15
C THR A 470 37.87 1.86 -3.88
N THR A 471 37.10 0.87 -3.40
CA THR A 471 36.93 -0.45 -4.04
C THR A 471 35.46 -0.76 -4.17
N PHE A 472 34.98 -0.90 -5.39
CA PHE A 472 33.65 -1.41 -5.70
C PHE A 472 33.76 -2.86 -6.11
N THR A 473 32.89 -3.71 -5.62
CA THR A 473 32.80 -5.14 -5.97
C THR A 473 31.38 -5.46 -6.41
N VAL A 474 31.21 -5.83 -7.68
CA VAL A 474 29.93 -6.26 -8.26
C VAL A 474 30.01 -7.76 -8.52
N THR A 475 29.00 -8.50 -8.08
CA THR A 475 28.89 -9.95 -8.30
C THR A 475 27.59 -10.27 -9.01
N LEU A 476 27.69 -10.91 -10.19
CA LEU A 476 26.57 -11.30 -11.03
C LEU A 476 26.64 -12.78 -11.38
N GLU A 477 25.46 -13.42 -11.47
CA GLU A 477 25.35 -14.81 -11.96
C GLU A 477 24.77 -14.81 -13.38
N HIS A 478 25.49 -15.44 -14.29
CA HIS A 478 25.10 -15.53 -15.69
C HIS A 478 24.95 -16.99 -16.11
N LYS A 479 23.94 -17.29 -16.92
CA LYS A 479 23.83 -18.62 -17.52
C LYS A 479 24.97 -18.80 -18.53
N ILE A 480 25.64 -19.95 -18.49
CA ILE A 480 26.68 -20.30 -19.45
C ILE A 480 26.03 -20.54 -20.81
N ALA A 481 26.56 -19.90 -21.87
CA ALA A 481 26.09 -20.10 -23.22
C ALA A 481 26.71 -21.34 -23.85
N GLU A 482 25.88 -22.18 -24.49
CA GLU A 482 26.31 -23.47 -25.08
C GLU A 482 26.97 -23.32 -26.45
N ILE A 483 26.82 -22.18 -27.12
CA ILE A 483 27.27 -21.98 -28.52
C ILE A 483 28.32 -20.88 -28.56
N ALA A 484 29.44 -21.14 -29.21
CA ALA A 484 30.42 -20.12 -29.57
C ALA A 484 29.75 -19.09 -30.48
N VAL A 485 29.76 -17.82 -30.05
CA VAL A 485 29.26 -16.70 -30.84
C VAL A 485 30.01 -16.68 -32.16
N GLU A 486 29.34 -17.02 -33.27
CA GLU A 486 29.91 -16.85 -34.61
C GLU A 486 30.35 -15.39 -34.79
N ASN A 487 31.61 -15.21 -35.17
CA ASN A 487 32.19 -13.93 -35.47
C ASN A 487 31.44 -13.28 -36.65
N ARG A 488 30.53 -12.37 -36.36
CA ARG A 488 30.37 -11.26 -37.32
C ARG A 488 31.61 -10.38 -37.12
N GLU A 489 32.53 -10.48 -38.06
CA GLU A 489 33.71 -9.65 -38.15
C GLU A 489 33.27 -8.19 -38.00
N VAL A 490 33.75 -7.52 -36.95
CA VAL A 490 33.76 -6.08 -36.89
C VAL A 490 34.71 -5.66 -38.04
N VAL A 491 34.10 -5.14 -39.09
CA VAL A 491 34.85 -4.57 -40.23
C VAL A 491 35.81 -3.53 -39.67
N LYS A 492 37.07 -3.91 -39.59
CA LYS A 492 38.16 -2.96 -39.42
C LYS A 492 38.30 -2.22 -40.73
N SER A 493 37.93 -0.96 -40.79
CA SER A 493 38.64 0.07 -41.56
C SER A 493 37.91 1.40 -41.41
N THR A 494 38.62 2.40 -40.95
CA THR A 494 38.37 3.81 -41.21
C THR A 494 38.71 4.09 -42.67
N GLU A 495 38.05 3.42 -43.62
CA GLU A 495 38.04 3.81 -45.00
C GLU A 495 36.98 4.87 -45.22
N ASP A 496 37.29 5.90 -45.98
CA ASP A 496 36.38 6.96 -46.42
C ASP A 496 35.25 6.33 -47.27
N TYR A 497 34.17 5.90 -46.63
CA TYR A 497 33.00 5.43 -47.32
C TYR A 497 32.37 6.58 -48.11
N SER A 498 32.60 6.57 -49.43
CA SER A 498 31.92 7.49 -50.33
C SER A 498 30.61 6.83 -50.85
N PHE A 499 29.48 7.37 -50.42
CA PHE A 499 28.17 6.94 -50.88
C PHE A 499 27.67 7.76 -52.06
N ARG A 500 28.57 8.23 -52.91
CA ARG A 500 28.25 9.03 -54.13
C ARG A 500 27.29 8.28 -55.04
N GLY A 501 26.21 8.95 -55.41
CA GLY A 501 25.20 8.40 -56.31
C GLY A 501 24.06 7.63 -55.62
N LYS A 502 24.11 7.40 -54.32
CA LYS A 502 23.04 6.84 -53.53
C LYS A 502 21.99 7.89 -53.17
N ARG A 503 20.70 7.48 -53.21
CA ARG A 503 19.56 8.36 -52.90
C ARG A 503 18.76 7.80 -51.73
N ILE A 504 18.54 8.63 -50.72
CA ILE A 504 17.82 8.26 -49.50
C ILE A 504 16.56 9.10 -49.36
N LEU A 505 15.48 8.46 -48.95
CA LEU A 505 14.28 9.14 -48.45
C LEU A 505 14.37 9.28 -46.94
N LEU A 506 14.51 10.49 -46.44
CA LEU A 506 14.51 10.84 -45.03
C LEU A 506 13.06 11.18 -44.61
N VAL A 507 12.54 10.49 -43.60
CA VAL A 507 11.21 10.73 -43.08
C VAL A 507 11.34 11.24 -41.65
N GLU A 508 11.09 12.54 -41.47
CA GLU A 508 11.31 13.26 -40.20
C GLU A 508 10.34 14.45 -40.14
N ASP A 509 9.53 14.54 -39.11
CA ASP A 509 8.52 15.58 -38.92
C ASP A 509 9.12 16.90 -38.40
N ASN A 510 10.20 16.84 -37.63
CA ASN A 510 10.88 18.00 -37.06
C ASN A 510 11.89 18.60 -38.06
N ASP A 511 11.69 19.89 -38.39
CA ASP A 511 12.50 20.59 -39.37
C ASP A 511 14.00 20.67 -38.99
N LEU A 512 14.29 20.90 -37.69
CA LEU A 512 15.65 20.99 -37.18
C LEU A 512 16.39 19.63 -37.28
N ASN A 513 15.73 18.56 -36.89
CA ASN A 513 16.27 17.21 -37.00
C ASN A 513 16.49 16.82 -38.45
N ALA A 514 15.56 17.16 -39.32
CA ALA A 514 15.68 16.93 -40.76
C ALA A 514 16.86 17.67 -41.36
N GLU A 515 17.09 18.95 -41.02
CA GLU A 515 18.23 19.75 -41.50
C GLU A 515 19.57 19.14 -41.04
N ILE A 516 19.68 18.72 -39.77
CA ILE A 516 20.86 18.05 -39.23
C ILE A 516 21.12 16.74 -40.00
N ALA A 517 20.12 15.87 -40.14
CA ALA A 517 20.25 14.59 -40.83
C ALA A 517 20.64 14.81 -42.32
N GLN A 518 19.98 15.73 -43.02
CA GLN A 518 20.29 16.06 -44.41
C GLN A 518 21.74 16.59 -44.56
N THR A 519 22.18 17.46 -43.66
CA THR A 519 23.55 17.99 -43.68
C THR A 519 24.58 16.88 -43.50
N ILE A 520 24.38 15.96 -42.54
CA ILE A 520 25.27 14.82 -42.31
C ILE A 520 25.30 13.88 -43.52
N LEU A 521 24.14 13.52 -44.07
CA LEU A 521 24.03 12.63 -45.23
C LEU A 521 24.60 13.25 -46.50
N ALA A 522 24.29 14.51 -46.78
CA ALA A 522 24.85 15.23 -47.92
C ALA A 522 26.40 15.33 -47.86
N GLY A 523 26.94 15.47 -46.65
CA GLY A 523 28.40 15.43 -46.40
C GLY A 523 29.08 14.10 -46.80
N THR A 524 28.27 12.99 -46.93
CA THR A 524 28.75 11.69 -47.44
C THR A 524 28.63 11.51 -48.95
N GLY A 525 28.09 12.51 -49.64
CA GLY A 525 27.86 12.46 -51.11
C GLY A 525 26.56 11.87 -51.55
N MET A 526 25.62 11.63 -50.63
CA MET A 526 24.27 11.12 -50.92
C MET A 526 23.33 12.24 -51.38
N THR A 527 22.31 11.86 -52.14
CA THR A 527 21.15 12.72 -52.41
C THR A 527 20.05 12.38 -51.42
N VAL A 528 19.45 13.38 -50.79
CA VAL A 528 18.45 13.20 -49.71
C VAL A 528 17.19 13.96 -50.09
N ASP A 529 16.09 13.21 -50.24
CA ASP A 529 14.75 13.76 -50.35
C ASP A 529 14.06 13.62 -48.98
N ARG A 530 13.15 14.52 -48.64
CA ARG A 530 12.44 14.53 -47.33
C ARG A 530 10.96 14.29 -47.49
N ALA A 531 10.40 13.48 -46.59
CA ALA A 531 9.00 13.40 -46.27
C ALA A 531 8.76 13.83 -44.84
N CYS A 532 7.63 14.50 -44.52
CA CYS A 532 7.36 15.06 -43.22
C CYS A 532 6.55 14.12 -42.28
N ASP A 533 6.00 13.02 -42.82
CA ASP A 533 5.28 12.02 -42.05
C ASP A 533 5.21 10.68 -42.80
N GLY A 534 4.61 9.65 -42.17
CA GLY A 534 4.48 8.33 -42.77
C GLY A 534 3.57 8.30 -43.99
N ILE A 535 2.53 9.16 -44.05
CA ILE A 535 1.61 9.23 -45.22
C ILE A 535 2.38 9.73 -46.43
N GLN A 536 3.10 10.85 -46.28
CA GLN A 536 3.88 11.42 -47.35
C GLN A 536 4.99 10.46 -47.85
N CYS A 537 5.62 9.71 -46.91
CA CYS A 537 6.59 8.68 -47.25
C CYS A 537 5.98 7.60 -48.16
N VAL A 538 4.81 7.06 -47.79
CA VAL A 538 4.10 6.05 -48.57
C VAL A 538 3.72 6.58 -49.98
N ASP A 539 3.25 7.82 -50.05
CA ASP A 539 2.85 8.46 -51.32
C ASP A 539 4.04 8.72 -52.24
N VAL A 540 5.16 9.22 -51.68
CA VAL A 540 6.42 9.43 -52.44
C VAL A 540 6.96 8.12 -53.00
N LEU A 541 7.00 7.04 -52.18
CA LEU A 541 7.47 5.74 -52.64
C LEU A 541 6.55 5.13 -53.69
N LYS A 542 5.23 5.26 -53.57
CA LYS A 542 4.26 4.81 -54.60
C LYS A 542 4.41 5.56 -55.91
N GLY A 543 4.76 6.84 -55.87
CA GLY A 543 4.93 7.68 -57.05
C GLY A 543 6.32 7.57 -57.67
N SER A 544 7.27 6.89 -57.04
CA SER A 544 8.63 6.75 -57.51
C SER A 544 8.82 5.50 -58.39
N GLU A 545 9.77 5.56 -59.34
CA GLU A 545 10.18 4.36 -60.06
C GLU A 545 10.90 3.38 -59.11
N PRO A 546 10.65 2.05 -59.23
CA PRO A 546 11.34 1.06 -58.41
C PRO A 546 12.87 1.15 -58.56
N GLY A 547 13.56 1.37 -57.45
CA GLY A 547 15.01 1.60 -57.39
C GLY A 547 15.44 3.07 -57.51
N TYR A 548 14.50 4.01 -57.46
CA TYR A 548 14.81 5.43 -57.38
C TYR A 548 15.45 5.83 -56.05
N TYR A 549 14.97 5.21 -54.93
CA TYR A 549 15.58 5.30 -53.61
C TYR A 549 16.29 3.98 -53.30
N ASP A 550 17.49 4.11 -52.70
CA ASP A 550 18.29 2.98 -52.23
C ASP A 550 17.86 2.56 -50.79
N MET A 551 17.30 3.47 -50.00
CA MET A 551 16.96 3.26 -48.59
C MET A 551 16.00 4.32 -48.10
N VAL A 552 15.29 3.99 -47.00
CA VAL A 552 14.47 4.91 -46.22
C VAL A 552 15.05 5.03 -44.83
N LEU A 553 15.29 6.26 -44.35
CA LEU A 553 15.51 6.56 -42.94
C LEU A 553 14.20 7.07 -42.36
N MET A 554 13.61 6.30 -41.43
CA MET A 554 12.25 6.48 -40.95
C MET A 554 12.23 6.86 -39.47
N ASP A 555 11.74 8.06 -39.15
CA ASP A 555 11.35 8.34 -37.77
C ASP A 555 10.18 7.46 -37.34
N ILE A 556 10.21 6.99 -36.10
CA ILE A 556 9.13 6.16 -35.56
C ILE A 556 7.98 7.04 -35.12
N GLN A 557 8.25 8.11 -34.37
CA GLN A 557 7.22 8.94 -33.75
C GLN A 557 6.92 10.16 -34.62
N MET A 558 5.90 10.06 -35.45
CA MET A 558 5.43 11.14 -36.32
C MET A 558 3.92 11.32 -36.22
N PRO A 559 3.42 12.54 -36.51
CA PRO A 559 1.98 12.77 -36.59
C PRO A 559 1.35 12.07 -37.80
N ASN A 560 0.02 11.91 -37.77
CA ASN A 560 -0.81 11.33 -38.82
C ASN A 560 -0.61 9.83 -39.08
N MET A 561 0.61 9.38 -39.32
CA MET A 561 1.00 7.97 -39.51
C MET A 561 2.40 7.78 -38.93
N ASP A 562 2.54 6.86 -37.99
CA ASP A 562 3.83 6.53 -37.40
C ASP A 562 4.73 5.69 -38.32
N GLY A 563 6.02 5.59 -38.00
CA GLY A 563 6.98 4.86 -38.83
C GLY A 563 6.71 3.37 -38.88
N TYR A 564 6.12 2.76 -37.86
CA TYR A 564 5.76 1.34 -37.87
C TYR A 564 4.62 1.07 -38.81
N GLU A 565 3.58 1.91 -38.80
CA GLU A 565 2.43 1.78 -39.69
C GLU A 565 2.83 2.01 -41.15
N ALA A 566 3.61 3.06 -41.41
CA ALA A 566 4.17 3.35 -42.73
C ALA A 566 4.97 2.17 -43.28
N THR A 567 5.83 1.57 -42.43
CA THR A 567 6.63 0.39 -42.82
C THR A 567 5.74 -0.80 -43.21
N ARG A 568 4.72 -1.12 -42.37
CA ARG A 568 3.79 -2.23 -42.67
C ARG A 568 3.09 -2.03 -44.02
N ILE A 569 2.70 -0.79 -44.36
CA ILE A 569 2.06 -0.47 -45.61
C ILE A 569 3.06 -0.63 -46.77
N ILE A 570 4.30 -0.14 -46.63
CA ILE A 570 5.34 -0.29 -47.65
C ILE A 570 5.65 -1.78 -47.93
N ARG A 571 5.69 -2.63 -46.90
CA ARG A 571 5.93 -4.07 -47.03
C ARG A 571 4.79 -4.82 -47.76
N GLN A 572 3.64 -4.17 -47.95
CA GLN A 572 2.49 -4.70 -48.70
C GLN A 572 2.41 -4.23 -50.16
N PHE A 573 3.37 -3.47 -50.66
CA PHE A 573 3.40 -3.02 -52.03
C PHE A 573 3.56 -4.23 -52.99
N GLU A 574 2.88 -4.19 -54.15
CA GLU A 574 2.95 -5.25 -55.17
C GLU A 574 4.33 -5.36 -55.82
N ASP A 575 5.00 -4.21 -56.02
CA ASP A 575 6.37 -4.19 -56.54
C ASP A 575 7.38 -4.60 -55.48
N LYS A 576 8.07 -5.70 -55.69
CA LYS A 576 9.08 -6.23 -54.77
C LYS A 576 10.23 -5.27 -54.47
N ARG A 577 10.66 -4.45 -55.41
CA ARG A 577 11.76 -3.50 -55.18
C ARG A 577 11.35 -2.38 -54.24
N LEU A 578 10.07 -2.03 -54.21
CA LEU A 578 9.53 -1.04 -53.25
C LEU A 578 9.23 -1.71 -51.92
N SER A 579 8.63 -2.91 -51.90
CA SER A 579 8.30 -3.60 -50.66
C SER A 579 9.49 -4.16 -49.90
N GLU A 580 10.62 -4.43 -50.56
CA GLU A 580 11.86 -4.93 -49.97
C GLU A 580 12.91 -3.81 -49.73
N ILE A 581 12.57 -2.54 -50.03
CA ILE A 581 13.49 -1.41 -49.79
C ILE A 581 14.01 -1.41 -48.34
N PRO A 582 15.32 -1.25 -48.12
CA PRO A 582 15.86 -1.14 -46.79
C PRO A 582 15.24 0.03 -46.01
N ILE A 583 14.67 -0.22 -44.84
CA ILE A 583 14.08 0.79 -43.94
C ILE A 583 14.82 0.74 -42.63
N ILE A 584 15.42 1.86 -42.21
CA ILE A 584 16.14 2.01 -40.97
C ILE A 584 15.36 2.94 -40.06
N ALA A 585 14.99 2.43 -38.88
CA ALA A 585 14.31 3.22 -37.86
C ALA A 585 15.24 4.30 -37.28
N MET A 586 14.74 5.51 -37.12
CA MET A 586 15.35 6.54 -36.29
C MET A 586 14.53 6.62 -34.98
N THR A 587 15.14 6.28 -33.87
CA THR A 587 14.45 6.19 -32.57
C THR A 587 15.00 7.19 -31.59
N ALA A 588 14.17 7.78 -30.74
CA ALA A 588 14.63 8.60 -29.62
C ALA A 588 15.39 7.75 -28.58
N ASN A 589 15.17 6.43 -28.57
CA ASN A 589 15.73 5.49 -27.60
C ASN A 589 16.18 4.20 -28.32
N ALA A 590 17.38 3.74 -28.00
CA ALA A 590 17.98 2.50 -28.56
C ALA A 590 17.58 1.22 -27.76
N PHE A 591 16.41 1.20 -27.12
CA PHE A 591 16.01 0.10 -26.23
C PHE A 591 15.56 -1.16 -26.97
N ALA A 592 15.64 -2.30 -26.27
CA ALA A 592 15.31 -3.62 -26.82
C ALA A 592 13.87 -3.73 -27.32
N GLU A 593 12.90 -3.09 -26.65
CA GLU A 593 11.50 -3.06 -27.06
C GLU A 593 11.27 -2.32 -28.36
N ASP A 594 11.84 -1.11 -28.50
CA ASP A 594 11.71 -0.28 -29.70
C ASP A 594 12.36 -1.01 -30.90
N ARG A 595 13.48 -1.68 -30.64
CA ARG A 595 14.18 -2.51 -31.63
C ARG A 595 13.35 -3.68 -32.10
N LYS A 596 12.74 -4.41 -31.16
CA LYS A 596 11.86 -5.54 -31.47
C LYS A 596 10.64 -5.09 -32.27
N GLN A 597 9.98 -4.02 -31.87
CA GLN A 597 8.85 -3.47 -32.60
C GLN A 597 9.23 -3.01 -34.02
N ALA A 598 10.40 -2.43 -34.21
CA ALA A 598 10.90 -2.06 -35.53
C ALA A 598 11.09 -3.29 -36.43
N PHE A 599 11.72 -4.35 -35.94
CA PHE A 599 11.87 -5.60 -36.67
C PHE A 599 10.54 -6.29 -36.92
N ASP A 600 9.62 -6.33 -35.95
CA ASP A 600 8.28 -6.90 -36.09
C ASP A 600 7.43 -6.14 -37.15
N ALA A 601 7.67 -4.83 -37.30
CA ALA A 601 7.06 -4.01 -38.34
C ALA A 601 7.68 -4.26 -39.75
N GLY A 602 8.85 -4.93 -39.83
CA GLY A 602 9.57 -5.23 -41.06
C GLY A 602 10.70 -4.27 -41.40
N MET A 603 11.23 -3.49 -40.43
CA MET A 603 12.41 -2.65 -40.64
C MET A 603 13.70 -3.48 -40.62
N ASN A 604 14.75 -2.98 -41.28
CA ASN A 604 16.02 -3.69 -41.47
C ASN A 604 17.10 -3.32 -40.45
N GLY A 605 16.89 -2.23 -39.71
CA GLY A 605 17.85 -1.75 -38.68
C GLY A 605 17.32 -0.55 -37.92
N HIS A 606 18.13 -0.01 -37.03
CA HIS A 606 17.77 1.18 -36.25
C HIS A 606 19.00 2.06 -35.98
N ILE A 607 18.76 3.36 -35.78
CA ILE A 607 19.71 4.38 -35.38
C ILE A 607 19.10 5.20 -34.24
N ALA A 608 19.87 5.40 -33.16
CA ALA A 608 19.43 6.24 -32.06
C ALA A 608 19.56 7.72 -32.40
N LYS A 609 18.59 8.53 -32.03
CA LYS A 609 18.67 10.00 -32.02
C LYS A 609 19.35 10.47 -30.70
N PRO A 610 20.22 11.52 -30.71
CA PRO A 610 20.57 12.34 -31.84
C PRO A 610 21.48 11.62 -32.81
N ILE A 611 21.30 11.89 -34.12
CA ILE A 611 22.04 11.23 -35.19
C ILE A 611 23.50 11.62 -35.10
N ASN A 612 24.38 10.63 -34.83
CA ASN A 612 25.82 10.79 -34.86
C ASN A 612 26.34 10.41 -36.26
N ALA A 613 27.16 11.26 -36.86
CA ALA A 613 27.69 11.07 -38.21
C ALA A 613 28.48 9.76 -38.38
N GLU A 614 29.26 9.33 -37.37
CA GLU A 614 30.01 8.07 -37.41
C GLU A 614 29.10 6.84 -37.34
N ASN A 615 28.15 6.83 -36.40
CA ASN A 615 27.18 5.74 -36.25
C ASN A 615 26.30 5.60 -37.48
N LEU A 616 25.88 6.74 -38.07
CA LEU A 616 25.09 6.74 -39.30
C LEU A 616 25.89 6.11 -40.44
N LYS A 617 27.14 6.54 -40.64
CA LYS A 617 28.02 6.00 -41.69
C LYS A 617 28.28 4.49 -41.53
N MET A 618 28.54 4.01 -40.31
CA MET A 618 28.74 2.58 -40.04
C MET A 618 27.47 1.75 -40.32
N THR A 619 26.32 2.24 -39.91
CA THR A 619 25.04 1.53 -40.14
C THR A 619 24.70 1.47 -41.63
N LEU A 620 24.93 2.58 -42.36
CA LEU A 620 24.71 2.64 -43.80
C LEU A 620 25.67 1.73 -44.57
N ALA A 621 26.94 1.67 -44.18
CA ALA A 621 27.94 0.80 -44.80
C ALA A 621 27.66 -0.71 -44.63
N GLY A 622 26.89 -1.10 -43.64
CA GLY A 622 26.46 -2.48 -43.41
C GLY A 622 25.25 -2.90 -44.26
N ILE A 623 24.57 -1.93 -44.93
CA ILE A 623 23.28 -2.17 -45.58
C ILE A 623 23.31 -1.80 -47.07
N LEU A 624 24.01 -0.72 -47.45
CA LEU A 624 24.19 -0.23 -48.81
C LEU A 624 25.46 -0.79 -49.47
#